data_c0c1a8c486a4772a69b70e6a3f969bbc
#
_entry.id   c0c1a8c486a4772a69b70e6a3f969bbc
#
_cell.length_a   1.000
_cell.length_b   1.000
_cell.length_c   1.000
_cell.angle_alpha   90.00
_cell.angle_beta   90.00
_cell.angle_gamma   90.00
#
_symmetry.space_group_name_H-M   'P 1'
#
loop_
_entity.id
_entity.type
_entity.pdbx_description
1 polymer ?
#
loop_
_entity_poly.entity_id
_entity_poly.type
_entity_poly.pdbx_seq_one_letter_code
_entity_poly.pdbx_strand_id
1 'polypeptide(L)'
;MKSFAEQIAALSEAGYRIAEAQSKVAHDAVLLAMYKSGFKKNCTVKGGVVMCELTKDIRRTTMDLDVDFVRYSISEASIRKVVARWARLTGFKMTIFGTILELRQDDYRGKRVYLDISDGSIRKPVRTKVDIGVHTHKELLQVERRFGALAGEKSATLYSNSCEQMFAEKLLSLIRHGVMSTRTKDVFDMHYLSGIVNQRRLKPFVNSLILHNSKCPLRNPAHIIDAIGKTFSSKRFLRDMASPKSNWLGLPPSNVAGDVLAFLRRILRA
;
A
#
# COMPACT_ATOMS: atom_id res chain seq x y z
N MET A 1 2.98 2.05 -27.43
CA MET A 1 2.99 2.36 -25.97
C MET A 1 2.99 3.87 -25.82
N LYS A 2 2.11 4.46 -25.00
CA LYS A 2 2.17 5.90 -24.73
C LYS A 2 3.43 6.20 -23.94
N SER A 3 4.13 7.30 -24.28
CA SER A 3 5.30 7.77 -23.56
C SER A 3 4.96 8.23 -22.13
N PHE A 4 5.95 8.34 -21.25
CA PHE A 4 5.75 8.86 -19.89
C PHE A 4 5.24 10.31 -19.94
N ALA A 5 5.72 11.13 -20.87
CA ALA A 5 5.23 12.48 -21.08
C ALA A 5 3.73 12.49 -21.38
N GLU A 6 3.27 11.67 -22.33
CA GLU A 6 1.83 11.57 -22.69
C GLU A 6 0.99 11.01 -21.55
N GLN A 7 1.51 10.04 -20.78
CA GLN A 7 0.79 9.49 -19.65
C GLN A 7 0.63 10.48 -18.51
N ILE A 8 1.70 11.24 -18.19
CA ILE A 8 1.67 12.28 -17.16
C ILE A 8 0.69 13.40 -17.57
N ALA A 9 0.71 13.81 -18.84
CA ALA A 9 -0.22 14.81 -19.36
C ALA A 9 -1.68 14.33 -19.22
N ALA A 10 -1.99 13.13 -19.69
CA ALA A 10 -3.34 12.56 -19.61
C ALA A 10 -3.83 12.39 -18.15
N LEU A 11 -2.96 11.99 -17.22
CA LEU A 11 -3.31 11.91 -15.79
C LEU A 11 -3.55 13.31 -15.20
N SER A 12 -2.76 14.31 -15.60
CA SER A 12 -2.97 15.69 -15.13
C SER A 12 -4.29 16.28 -15.65
N GLU A 13 -4.63 16.01 -16.91
CA GLU A 13 -5.94 16.37 -17.50
C GLU A 13 -7.10 15.66 -16.78
N ALA A 14 -6.89 14.44 -16.32
CA ALA A 14 -7.86 13.70 -15.50
C ALA A 14 -7.97 14.20 -14.05
N GLY A 15 -7.18 15.23 -13.65
CA GLY A 15 -7.25 15.87 -12.34
C GLY A 15 -6.20 15.42 -11.31
N TYR A 16 -5.22 14.59 -11.68
CA TYR A 16 -4.09 14.29 -10.80
C TYR A 16 -3.15 15.52 -10.69
N ARG A 17 -2.64 15.77 -9.49
CA ARG A 17 -1.53 16.72 -9.35
C ARG A 17 -0.30 16.14 -10.04
N ILE A 18 0.57 16.99 -10.58
CA ILE A 18 1.73 16.56 -11.38
C ILE A 18 2.61 15.51 -10.66
N ALA A 19 2.87 15.71 -9.36
CA ALA A 19 3.65 14.77 -8.57
C ALA A 19 2.96 13.41 -8.40
N GLU A 20 1.62 13.39 -8.30
CA GLU A 20 0.84 12.16 -8.20
C GLU A 20 0.78 11.42 -9.54
N ALA A 21 0.65 12.16 -10.65
CA ALA A 21 0.72 11.61 -12.00
C ALA A 21 2.09 10.97 -12.26
N GLN A 22 3.18 11.68 -11.91
CA GLN A 22 4.54 11.15 -12.02
C GLN A 22 4.75 9.89 -11.17
N SER A 23 4.28 9.91 -9.92
CA SER A 23 4.37 8.76 -9.01
C SER A 23 3.60 7.57 -9.56
N LYS A 24 2.37 7.78 -10.09
CA LYS A 24 1.59 6.71 -10.70
C LYS A 24 2.29 6.10 -11.91
N VAL A 25 2.85 6.92 -12.82
CA VAL A 25 3.59 6.41 -13.99
C VAL A 25 4.81 5.60 -13.55
N ALA A 26 5.53 6.06 -12.50
CA ALA A 26 6.66 5.31 -11.96
C ALA A 26 6.23 3.97 -11.34
N HIS A 27 5.13 3.95 -10.58
CA HIS A 27 4.58 2.72 -10.02
C HIS A 27 4.17 1.74 -11.12
N ASP A 28 3.45 2.23 -12.13
CA ASP A 28 3.00 1.41 -13.26
C ASP A 28 4.19 0.80 -14.02
N ALA A 29 5.30 1.55 -14.17
CA ALA A 29 6.54 1.06 -14.79
C ALA A 29 7.18 -0.08 -13.98
N VAL A 30 7.21 0.04 -12.63
CA VAL A 30 7.72 -1.03 -11.75
C VAL A 30 6.80 -2.25 -11.79
N LEU A 31 5.49 -2.08 -11.70
CA LEU A 31 4.53 -3.18 -11.79
C LEU A 31 4.62 -3.92 -13.13
N LEU A 32 4.77 -3.19 -14.23
CA LEU A 32 5.01 -3.78 -15.56
C LEU A 32 6.29 -4.59 -15.58
N ALA A 33 7.37 -4.07 -14.99
CA ALA A 33 8.65 -4.76 -14.89
C ALA A 33 8.56 -6.06 -14.07
N MET A 34 7.83 -6.02 -12.96
CA MET A 34 7.55 -7.21 -12.15
C MET A 34 6.78 -8.27 -12.97
N TYR A 35 5.81 -7.85 -13.74
CA TYR A 35 5.04 -8.74 -14.61
C TYR A 35 5.92 -9.36 -15.72
N LYS A 36 6.62 -8.52 -16.51
CA LYS A 36 7.46 -8.98 -17.64
C LYS A 36 8.62 -9.86 -17.19
N SER A 37 9.16 -9.63 -15.99
CA SER A 37 10.26 -10.44 -15.47
C SER A 37 9.85 -11.79 -14.90
N GLY A 38 8.54 -12.08 -14.83
CA GLY A 38 8.03 -13.27 -14.14
C GLY A 38 8.19 -13.20 -12.61
N PHE A 39 8.58 -12.05 -12.08
CA PHE A 39 8.83 -11.84 -10.64
C PHE A 39 7.54 -11.86 -9.82
N LYS A 40 6.37 -11.91 -10.46
CA LYS A 40 5.08 -11.97 -9.79
C LYS A 40 4.97 -13.11 -8.77
N LYS A 41 5.66 -14.23 -8.98
CA LYS A 41 5.68 -15.38 -8.06
C LYS A 41 6.49 -15.12 -6.78
N ASN A 42 7.38 -14.15 -6.83
CA ASN A 42 8.29 -13.80 -5.74
C ASN A 42 7.98 -12.44 -5.11
N CYS A 43 6.82 -11.88 -5.42
CA CYS A 43 6.46 -10.56 -4.93
C CYS A 43 4.96 -10.43 -4.69
N THR A 44 4.60 -9.70 -3.65
CA THR A 44 3.22 -9.29 -3.35
C THR A 44 3.16 -7.78 -3.31
N VAL A 45 2.28 -7.20 -4.13
CA VAL A 45 1.98 -5.75 -4.07
C VAL A 45 1.04 -5.49 -2.90
N LYS A 46 1.29 -4.44 -2.14
CA LYS A 46 0.47 -4.09 -0.97
C LYS A 46 0.25 -2.59 -0.83
N GLY A 47 -0.43 -2.19 0.23
CA GLY A 47 -0.56 -0.80 0.61
C GLY A 47 -1.37 0.07 -0.34
N GLY A 48 -0.88 1.28 -0.54
CA GLY A 48 -1.59 2.34 -1.25
C GLY A 48 -1.88 2.05 -2.71
N VAL A 49 -0.97 1.37 -3.41
CA VAL A 49 -1.12 1.05 -4.84
C VAL A 49 -2.27 0.05 -5.06
N VAL A 50 -2.43 -0.92 -4.16
CA VAL A 50 -3.57 -1.86 -4.21
C VAL A 50 -4.88 -1.12 -3.93
N MET A 51 -4.89 -0.17 -2.98
CA MET A 51 -6.07 0.66 -2.73
C MET A 51 -6.45 1.51 -3.95
N CYS A 52 -5.49 2.13 -4.64
CA CYS A 52 -5.75 2.87 -5.87
C CYS A 52 -6.40 1.98 -6.95
N GLU A 53 -5.91 0.73 -7.08
CA GLU A 53 -6.46 -0.23 -8.03
C GLU A 53 -7.88 -0.68 -7.65
N LEU A 54 -8.17 -0.84 -6.35
CA LEU A 54 -9.48 -1.25 -5.86
C LEU A 54 -10.54 -0.15 -6.02
N THR A 55 -10.17 1.08 -5.66
CA THR A 55 -11.12 2.19 -5.61
C THR A 55 -11.34 2.85 -6.96
N LYS A 56 -10.32 2.85 -7.82
CA LYS A 56 -10.30 3.63 -9.08
C LYS A 56 -10.62 5.12 -8.89
N ASP A 57 -10.56 5.61 -7.66
CA ASP A 57 -10.83 7.00 -7.33
C ASP A 57 -9.53 7.83 -7.44
N ILE A 58 -9.55 8.89 -8.24
CA ILE A 58 -8.39 9.75 -8.46
C ILE A 58 -7.92 10.45 -7.18
N ARG A 59 -8.81 10.63 -6.20
CA ARG A 59 -8.49 11.22 -4.89
C ARG A 59 -7.72 10.23 -3.99
N ARG A 60 -7.83 8.92 -4.28
CA ARG A 60 -7.09 7.88 -3.56
C ARG A 60 -5.72 7.66 -4.19
N THR A 61 -4.84 8.65 -4.10
CA THR A 61 -3.47 8.58 -4.59
C THR A 61 -2.49 8.01 -3.55
N THR A 62 -1.34 7.54 -4.02
CA THR A 62 -0.19 7.17 -3.17
C THR A 62 1.11 7.61 -3.82
N MET A 63 2.09 7.95 -2.99
CA MET A 63 3.43 8.35 -3.43
C MET A 63 4.45 7.22 -3.27
N ASP A 64 4.07 6.15 -2.56
CA ASP A 64 4.93 5.04 -2.20
C ASP A 64 4.42 3.77 -2.84
N LEU A 65 5.35 2.90 -3.23
CA LEU A 65 5.08 1.53 -3.67
C LEU A 65 5.57 0.57 -2.58
N ASP A 66 4.64 -0.13 -1.97
CA ASP A 66 4.94 -1.15 -0.97
C ASP A 66 4.85 -2.54 -1.60
N VAL A 67 5.89 -3.36 -1.41
CA VAL A 67 5.94 -4.74 -1.90
C VAL A 67 6.59 -5.65 -0.86
N ASP A 68 6.15 -6.89 -0.77
CA ASP A 68 6.86 -7.92 -0.02
C ASP A 68 7.51 -8.91 -0.99
N PHE A 69 8.78 -9.22 -0.77
CA PHE A 69 9.44 -10.32 -1.46
C PHE A 69 9.06 -11.64 -0.79
N VAL A 70 8.72 -12.62 -1.60
CA VAL A 70 8.28 -13.94 -1.19
C VAL A 70 9.31 -14.96 -1.63
N ARG A 71 9.93 -15.64 -0.68
CA ARG A 71 10.99 -16.64 -0.95
C ARG A 71 12.11 -16.07 -1.84
N TYR A 72 12.43 -14.80 -1.63
CA TYR A 72 13.48 -14.10 -2.37
C TYR A 72 14.28 -13.20 -1.43
N SER A 73 15.58 -13.10 -1.67
CA SER A 73 16.48 -12.32 -0.83
C SER A 73 16.27 -10.81 -1.02
N ILE A 74 16.26 -10.06 0.09
CA ILE A 74 16.28 -8.59 0.11
C ILE A 74 17.68 -8.01 0.33
N SER A 75 18.76 -8.81 0.11
CA SER A 75 20.11 -8.26 0.12
C SER A 75 20.25 -7.18 -0.95
N GLU A 76 21.14 -6.21 -0.73
CA GLU A 76 21.38 -5.15 -1.71
C GLU A 76 21.77 -5.71 -3.08
N ALA A 77 22.62 -6.74 -3.12
CA ALA A 77 23.02 -7.40 -4.35
C ALA A 77 21.82 -8.01 -5.10
N SER A 78 20.88 -8.64 -4.36
CA SER A 78 19.66 -9.20 -4.95
C SER A 78 18.74 -8.12 -5.51
N ILE A 79 18.53 -7.04 -4.75
CA ILE A 79 17.71 -5.90 -5.20
C ILE A 79 18.32 -5.27 -6.47
N ARG A 80 19.64 -5.02 -6.50
CA ARG A 80 20.32 -4.47 -7.67
C ARG A 80 20.17 -5.37 -8.91
N LYS A 81 20.29 -6.70 -8.75
CA LYS A 81 20.04 -7.68 -9.83
C LYS A 81 18.60 -7.62 -10.34
N VAL A 82 17.62 -7.50 -9.44
CA VAL A 82 16.21 -7.39 -9.82
C VAL A 82 15.96 -6.11 -10.62
N VAL A 83 16.43 -4.95 -10.14
CA VAL A 83 16.26 -3.67 -10.84
C VAL A 83 16.93 -3.68 -12.21
N ALA A 84 18.16 -4.21 -12.34
CA ALA A 84 18.83 -4.35 -13.62
C ALA A 84 18.07 -5.26 -14.60
N ARG A 85 17.48 -6.36 -14.10
CA ARG A 85 16.62 -7.23 -14.90
C ARG A 85 15.35 -6.50 -15.36
N TRP A 86 14.73 -5.72 -14.48
CA TRP A 86 13.54 -4.93 -14.80
C TRP A 86 13.83 -3.91 -15.92
N ALA A 87 14.92 -3.16 -15.80
CA ALA A 87 15.36 -2.21 -16.83
C ALA A 87 15.50 -2.89 -18.19
N ARG A 88 16.21 -4.02 -18.24
CA ARG A 88 16.44 -4.76 -19.48
C ARG A 88 15.15 -5.26 -20.13
N LEU A 89 14.18 -5.74 -19.34
CA LEU A 89 12.97 -6.37 -19.89
C LEU A 89 11.87 -5.36 -20.26
N THR A 90 11.91 -4.16 -19.68
CA THR A 90 10.97 -3.09 -20.04
C THR A 90 11.49 -2.14 -21.09
N GLY A 91 12.81 -2.06 -21.25
CA GLY A 91 13.46 -1.02 -22.05
C GLY A 91 13.51 0.34 -21.36
N PHE A 92 12.97 0.47 -20.14
CA PHE A 92 13.07 1.70 -19.37
C PHE A 92 14.45 1.83 -18.73
N LYS A 93 14.97 3.05 -18.69
CA LYS A 93 16.13 3.35 -17.85
C LYS A 93 15.69 3.36 -16.40
N MET A 94 16.07 2.34 -15.63
CA MET A 94 15.79 2.23 -14.20
C MET A 94 17.09 2.22 -13.43
N THR A 95 17.28 3.17 -12.52
CA THR A 95 18.49 3.26 -11.70
C THR A 95 18.13 3.46 -10.24
N ILE A 96 18.92 2.87 -9.35
CA ILE A 96 18.78 3.10 -7.91
C ILE A 96 19.46 4.45 -7.61
N PHE A 97 18.67 5.35 -7.00
CA PHE A 97 19.18 6.64 -6.53
C PHE A 97 19.65 6.54 -5.09
N GLY A 98 20.90 6.90 -4.87
CA GLY A 98 21.50 6.88 -3.53
C GLY A 98 21.72 5.47 -2.98
N THR A 99 21.66 5.35 -1.65
CA THR A 99 21.86 4.10 -0.92
C THR A 99 20.54 3.37 -0.69
N ILE A 100 20.59 2.04 -0.59
CA ILE A 100 19.48 1.22 -0.14
C ILE A 100 19.42 1.33 1.39
N LEU A 101 18.31 1.83 1.92
CA LEU A 101 18.15 2.08 3.35
C LEU A 101 17.53 0.88 4.05
N GLU A 102 18.05 0.56 5.24
CA GLU A 102 17.39 -0.40 6.12
C GLU A 102 16.11 0.20 6.72
N LEU A 103 15.01 -0.53 6.60
CA LEU A 103 13.79 -0.23 7.32
C LEU A 103 13.76 -1.09 8.58
N ARG A 104 13.97 -0.44 9.73
CA ARG A 104 13.78 -1.08 11.03
C ARG A 104 12.32 -0.90 11.42
N GLN A 105 11.49 -1.84 11.00
CA GLN A 105 10.13 -1.95 11.52
C GLN A 105 10.11 -3.01 12.61
N ASP A 106 9.22 -2.86 13.58
CA ASP A 106 9.18 -3.75 14.75
C ASP A 106 8.95 -5.22 14.39
N ASP A 107 8.34 -5.50 13.25
CA ASP A 107 7.95 -6.87 12.86
C ASP A 107 8.88 -7.50 11.82
N TYR A 108 9.57 -6.73 11.00
CA TYR A 108 10.46 -7.27 9.98
C TYR A 108 11.54 -6.26 9.55
N ARG A 109 12.63 -6.81 9.04
CA ARG A 109 13.66 -5.99 8.38
C ARG A 109 13.26 -5.81 6.92
N GLY A 110 13.05 -4.57 6.54
CA GLY A 110 12.76 -4.19 5.15
C GLY A 110 13.89 -3.35 4.57
N LYS A 111 13.75 -3.06 3.29
CA LYS A 111 14.66 -2.16 2.56
C LYS A 111 13.84 -1.07 1.88
N ARG A 112 14.35 0.15 1.88
CA ARG A 112 13.83 1.25 1.09
C ARG A 112 14.76 1.55 -0.06
N VAL A 113 14.18 1.63 -1.25
CA VAL A 113 14.90 1.91 -2.49
C VAL A 113 14.24 3.10 -3.18
N TYR A 114 15.03 4.07 -3.59
CA TYR A 114 14.56 5.11 -4.50
C TYR A 114 14.97 4.73 -5.92
N LEU A 115 13.99 4.70 -6.82
CA LEU A 115 14.21 4.39 -8.23
C LEU A 115 13.98 5.63 -9.08
N ASP A 116 14.93 5.96 -9.93
CA ASP A 116 14.79 6.91 -11.02
C ASP A 116 14.46 6.13 -12.29
N ILE A 117 13.34 6.48 -12.92
CA ILE A 117 12.78 5.75 -14.05
C ILE A 117 12.50 6.72 -15.20
N SER A 118 12.93 6.38 -16.42
CA SER A 118 12.68 7.17 -17.63
C SER A 118 12.54 6.26 -18.85
N ASP A 119 11.67 6.66 -19.77
CA ASP A 119 11.55 6.09 -21.11
C ASP A 119 12.24 6.94 -22.19
N GLY A 120 12.89 8.03 -21.78
CA GLY A 120 13.55 9.00 -22.66
C GLY A 120 12.66 10.15 -23.14
N SER A 121 11.35 10.10 -22.92
CA SER A 121 10.42 11.16 -23.35
C SER A 121 10.38 12.36 -22.40
N ILE A 122 10.90 12.20 -21.19
CA ILE A 122 10.91 13.24 -20.15
C ILE A 122 12.33 13.70 -19.83
N ARG A 123 12.52 15.02 -19.62
CA ARG A 123 13.83 15.61 -19.34
C ARG A 123 14.48 15.10 -18.05
N LYS A 124 13.68 14.93 -17.00
CA LYS A 124 14.13 14.42 -15.70
C LYS A 124 13.43 13.09 -15.44
N PRO A 125 14.12 12.06 -14.93
CA PRO A 125 13.48 10.80 -14.57
C PRO A 125 12.41 11.02 -13.50
N VAL A 126 11.34 10.25 -13.54
CA VAL A 126 10.39 10.18 -12.43
C VAL A 126 11.00 9.35 -11.30
N ARG A 127 10.89 9.85 -10.08
CA ARG A 127 11.41 9.16 -8.90
C ARG A 127 10.27 8.53 -8.12
N THR A 128 10.44 7.28 -7.73
CA THR A 128 9.54 6.61 -6.79
C THR A 128 10.29 5.99 -5.62
N LYS A 129 9.62 5.93 -4.49
CA LYS A 129 10.06 5.21 -3.30
C LYS A 129 9.43 3.82 -3.30
N VAL A 130 10.24 2.80 -3.21
CA VAL A 130 9.81 1.40 -3.10
C VAL A 130 10.24 0.86 -1.75
N ASP A 131 9.27 0.52 -0.91
CA ASP A 131 9.50 -0.16 0.36
C ASP A 131 9.33 -1.66 0.16
N ILE A 132 10.43 -2.40 0.38
CA ILE A 132 10.50 -3.84 0.15
C ILE A 132 10.54 -4.53 1.49
N GLY A 133 9.49 -5.28 1.82
CA GLY A 133 9.43 -6.15 2.99
C GLY A 133 9.77 -7.59 2.64
N VAL A 134 9.81 -8.43 3.68
CA VAL A 134 9.83 -9.90 3.56
C VAL A 134 8.54 -10.42 4.14
N HIS A 135 7.86 -11.25 3.39
CA HIS A 135 6.66 -11.88 3.93
C HIS A 135 7.04 -12.94 4.97
N THR A 136 6.71 -12.68 6.22
CA THR A 136 7.08 -13.52 7.38
C THR A 136 5.91 -14.36 7.91
N HIS A 137 4.67 -14.10 7.48
CA HIS A 137 3.50 -14.80 7.98
C HIS A 137 3.34 -16.17 7.32
N LYS A 138 3.06 -17.18 8.13
CA LYS A 138 2.82 -18.56 7.67
C LYS A 138 1.58 -18.67 6.77
N GLU A 139 0.60 -17.80 6.98
CA GLU A 139 -0.65 -17.74 6.24
C GLU A 139 -0.59 -16.59 5.23
N LEU A 140 0.13 -16.82 4.13
CA LEU A 140 0.17 -15.91 3.00
C LEU A 140 -1.10 -16.04 2.18
N LEU A 141 -2.02 -15.10 2.30
CA LEU A 141 -3.17 -15.01 1.41
C LEU A 141 -2.91 -13.98 0.31
N GLN A 142 -2.12 -14.39 -0.67
CA GLN A 142 -1.96 -13.65 -1.92
C GLN A 142 -3.20 -13.86 -2.79
N VAL A 143 -3.72 -12.78 -3.35
CA VAL A 143 -4.78 -12.82 -4.34
C VAL A 143 -4.26 -12.30 -5.67
N GLU A 144 -4.62 -12.98 -6.76
CA GLU A 144 -4.37 -12.45 -8.09
C GLU A 144 -5.23 -11.22 -8.30
N ARG A 145 -4.57 -10.13 -8.70
CA ARG A 145 -5.24 -8.86 -8.99
C ARG A 145 -4.81 -8.35 -10.36
N ARG A 146 -5.80 -7.99 -11.16
CA ARG A 146 -5.58 -7.33 -12.42
C ARG A 146 -5.36 -5.84 -12.17
N PHE A 147 -4.16 -5.37 -12.44
CA PHE A 147 -3.85 -3.94 -12.49
C PHE A 147 -4.19 -3.40 -13.87
N GLY A 148 -4.70 -2.17 -13.95
CA GLY A 148 -5.08 -1.52 -15.19
C GLY A 148 -3.92 -1.37 -16.17
N ALA A 149 -4.06 -0.55 -17.19
CA ALA A 149 -2.99 -0.32 -18.16
C ALA A 149 -1.73 0.19 -17.44
N LEU A 150 -0.68 -0.63 -17.44
CA LEU A 150 0.58 -0.31 -16.78
C LEU A 150 1.54 0.34 -17.78
N ALA A 151 1.98 1.55 -17.46
CA ALA A 151 2.93 2.30 -18.29
C ALA A 151 2.52 2.34 -19.79
N GLY A 152 1.21 2.51 -20.05
CA GLY A 152 0.64 2.59 -21.41
C GLY A 152 0.52 1.26 -22.16
N GLU A 153 0.87 0.15 -21.54
CA GLU A 153 0.64 -1.22 -22.06
C GLU A 153 -0.70 -1.80 -21.56
N LYS A 154 -0.97 -3.05 -21.95
CA LYS A 154 -2.16 -3.78 -21.50
C LYS A 154 -2.09 -4.03 -19.98
N SER A 155 -3.26 -4.28 -19.38
CA SER A 155 -3.35 -4.69 -17.97
C SER A 155 -2.53 -5.95 -17.69
N ALA A 156 -1.99 -6.03 -16.47
CA ALA A 156 -1.22 -7.18 -16.00
C ALA A 156 -1.82 -7.75 -14.72
N THR A 157 -1.74 -9.07 -14.54
CA THR A 157 -2.14 -9.75 -13.30
C THR A 157 -0.91 -9.99 -12.44
N LEU A 158 -0.93 -9.43 -11.22
CA LEU A 158 0.10 -9.59 -10.20
C LEU A 158 -0.53 -10.12 -8.92
N TYR A 159 0.28 -10.66 -8.03
CA TYR A 159 -0.18 -10.98 -6.68
C TYR A 159 -0.22 -9.73 -5.79
N SER A 160 -1.26 -9.61 -4.98
CA SER A 160 -1.42 -8.57 -3.97
C SER A 160 -1.90 -9.16 -2.64
N ASN A 161 -1.77 -8.39 -1.55
CA ASN A 161 -2.45 -8.72 -0.31
C ASN A 161 -3.96 -8.77 -0.52
N SER A 162 -4.64 -9.67 0.20
CA SER A 162 -6.11 -9.67 0.26
C SER A 162 -6.64 -8.41 0.95
N CYS A 163 -7.91 -8.08 0.70
CA CYS A 163 -8.58 -6.97 1.38
C CYS A 163 -8.59 -7.17 2.91
N GLU A 164 -8.74 -8.41 3.36
CA GLU A 164 -8.75 -8.78 4.77
C GLU A 164 -7.40 -8.54 5.44
N GLN A 165 -6.31 -8.96 4.77
CA GLN A 165 -4.96 -8.70 5.28
C GLN A 165 -4.67 -7.19 5.32
N MET A 166 -5.03 -6.45 4.28
CA MET A 166 -4.84 -5.00 4.23
C MET A 166 -5.62 -4.29 5.34
N PHE A 167 -6.86 -4.72 5.61
CA PHE A 167 -7.64 -4.17 6.71
C PHE A 167 -6.95 -4.42 8.06
N ALA A 168 -6.50 -5.65 8.32
CA ALA A 168 -5.84 -6.03 9.57
C ALA A 168 -4.49 -5.32 9.77
N GLU A 169 -3.69 -5.14 8.70
CA GLU A 169 -2.44 -4.37 8.74
C GLU A 169 -2.67 -2.89 9.10
N LYS A 170 -3.72 -2.27 8.51
CA LYS A 170 -4.11 -0.90 8.83
C LYS A 170 -4.62 -0.76 10.27
N LEU A 171 -5.42 -1.72 10.73
CA LEU A 171 -5.87 -1.78 12.11
C LEU A 171 -4.70 -1.89 13.08
N LEU A 172 -3.74 -2.79 12.81
CA LEU A 172 -2.52 -2.92 13.63
C LEU A 172 -1.73 -1.62 13.68
N SER A 173 -1.56 -0.96 12.52
CA SER A 173 -0.87 0.34 12.44
C SER A 173 -1.58 1.41 13.29
N LEU A 174 -2.90 1.45 13.23
CA LEU A 174 -3.69 2.40 14.02
C LEU A 174 -3.59 2.11 15.53
N ILE A 175 -3.61 0.84 15.94
CA ILE A 175 -3.40 0.42 17.34
C ILE A 175 -2.04 0.87 17.85
N ARG A 176 -0.97 0.66 17.07
CA ARG A 176 0.41 1.00 17.48
C ARG A 176 0.64 2.48 17.69
N HIS A 177 0.07 3.30 16.85
CA HIS A 177 0.29 4.74 16.88
C HIS A 177 -0.81 5.51 17.62
N GLY A 178 -1.99 4.93 17.79
CA GLY A 178 -3.12 5.52 18.50
C GLY A 178 -3.43 6.95 18.04
N VAL A 179 -3.70 7.82 19.00
CA VAL A 179 -4.00 9.26 18.77
C VAL A 179 -2.87 10.04 18.10
N MET A 180 -1.64 9.51 18.13
CA MET A 180 -0.47 10.12 17.48
C MET A 180 -0.29 9.65 16.03
N SER A 181 -1.16 8.80 15.53
CA SER A 181 -1.06 8.29 14.16
C SER A 181 -1.20 9.41 13.15
N THR A 182 -0.26 9.48 12.22
CA THR A 182 -0.33 10.33 11.01
C THR A 182 -1.00 9.61 9.83
N ARG A 183 -1.39 8.33 10.03
CA ARG A 183 -1.98 7.48 8.99
C ARG A 183 -3.50 7.60 8.95
N THR A 184 -4.00 8.84 9.01
CA THR A 184 -5.44 9.13 9.01
C THR A 184 -6.16 8.68 7.75
N LYS A 185 -5.44 8.62 6.61
CA LYS A 185 -5.96 8.04 5.36
C LYS A 185 -6.34 6.57 5.51
N ASP A 186 -5.65 5.81 6.36
CA ASP A 186 -5.93 4.40 6.58
C ASP A 186 -7.33 4.15 7.18
N VAL A 187 -7.91 5.12 7.90
CA VAL A 187 -9.27 5.00 8.44
C VAL A 187 -10.31 5.03 7.31
N PHE A 188 -10.12 5.90 6.32
CA PHE A 188 -10.96 5.92 5.12
C PHE A 188 -10.79 4.65 4.27
N ASP A 189 -9.57 4.14 4.16
CA ASP A 189 -9.30 2.86 3.51
C ASP A 189 -10.01 1.71 4.26
N MET A 190 -9.96 1.69 5.60
CA MET A 190 -10.66 0.69 6.42
C MET A 190 -12.17 0.78 6.26
N HIS A 191 -12.73 2.00 6.20
CA HIS A 191 -14.15 2.21 5.93
C HIS A 191 -14.55 1.59 4.58
N TYR A 192 -13.82 1.91 3.50
CA TYR A 192 -14.06 1.31 2.19
C TYR A 192 -13.93 -0.22 2.22
N LEU A 193 -12.85 -0.73 2.81
CA LEU A 193 -12.60 -2.16 2.92
C LEU A 193 -13.66 -2.89 3.74
N SER A 194 -14.26 -2.26 4.76
CA SER A 194 -15.31 -2.87 5.59
C SER A 194 -16.54 -3.30 4.79
N GLY A 195 -16.78 -2.66 3.64
CA GLY A 195 -17.87 -3.02 2.72
C GLY A 195 -17.56 -4.22 1.81
N ILE A 196 -16.30 -4.63 1.68
CA ILE A 196 -15.88 -5.66 0.71
C ILE A 196 -15.16 -6.85 1.32
N VAL A 197 -14.67 -6.76 2.56
CA VAL A 197 -13.96 -7.87 3.23
C VAL A 197 -14.90 -8.99 3.63
N ASN A 198 -14.42 -10.22 3.49
CA ASN A 198 -15.10 -11.39 4.06
C ASN A 198 -14.76 -11.49 5.56
N GLN A 199 -15.76 -11.33 6.42
CA GLN A 199 -15.57 -11.31 7.87
C GLN A 199 -14.98 -12.60 8.43
N ARG A 200 -15.34 -13.77 7.86
CA ARG A 200 -14.79 -15.08 8.28
C ARG A 200 -13.30 -15.18 7.96
N ARG A 201 -12.86 -14.59 6.83
CA ARG A 201 -11.45 -14.54 6.43
C ARG A 201 -10.66 -13.46 7.18
N LEU A 202 -11.32 -12.38 7.63
CA LEU A 202 -10.68 -11.29 8.36
C LEU A 202 -10.25 -11.71 9.78
N LYS A 203 -11.05 -12.52 10.48
CA LYS A 203 -10.76 -12.95 11.85
C LYS A 203 -9.37 -13.60 12.02
N PRO A 204 -8.94 -14.56 11.19
CA PRO A 204 -7.59 -15.14 11.28
C PRO A 204 -6.48 -14.09 11.19
N PHE A 205 -6.62 -13.08 10.33
CA PHE A 205 -5.63 -12.00 10.22
C PHE A 205 -5.60 -11.11 11.46
N VAL A 206 -6.76 -10.74 12.02
CA VAL A 206 -6.80 -9.98 13.27
C VAL A 206 -6.17 -10.79 14.41
N ASN A 207 -6.46 -12.07 14.50
CA ASN A 207 -5.85 -12.95 15.50
C ASN A 207 -4.33 -13.02 15.34
N SER A 208 -3.85 -13.32 14.15
CA SER A 208 -2.42 -13.50 13.88
C SER A 208 -1.63 -12.20 14.02
N LEU A 209 -2.12 -11.11 13.43
CA LEU A 209 -1.39 -9.85 13.37
C LEU A 209 -1.49 -9.02 14.67
N ILE A 210 -2.55 -9.19 15.46
CA ILE A 210 -2.84 -8.36 16.62
C ILE A 210 -2.85 -9.18 17.91
N LEU A 211 -3.78 -10.11 18.06
CA LEU A 211 -4.01 -10.79 19.33
C LEU A 211 -2.91 -11.80 19.70
N HIS A 212 -2.35 -12.50 18.71
CA HIS A 212 -1.25 -13.46 18.90
C HIS A 212 0.13 -12.87 18.55
N ASN A 213 0.20 -11.60 18.19
CA ASN A 213 1.46 -10.94 17.91
C ASN A 213 2.16 -10.56 19.22
N SER A 214 3.32 -11.15 19.50
CA SER A 214 4.09 -10.88 20.71
C SER A 214 4.47 -9.42 20.90
N LYS A 215 4.59 -8.66 19.79
CA LYS A 215 4.92 -7.24 19.78
C LYS A 215 3.71 -6.31 19.88
N CYS A 216 2.48 -6.83 19.86
CA CYS A 216 1.28 -6.07 20.12
C CYS A 216 0.87 -6.29 21.59
N PRO A 217 0.59 -5.25 22.37
CA PRO A 217 0.22 -5.41 23.78
C PRO A 217 -1.22 -5.93 23.97
N LEU A 218 -2.05 -5.89 22.92
CA LEU A 218 -3.44 -6.25 23.00
C LEU A 218 -3.62 -7.78 22.87
N ARG A 219 -4.33 -8.38 23.80
CA ARG A 219 -4.60 -9.84 23.83
C ARG A 219 -6.08 -10.18 23.82
N ASN A 220 -6.94 -9.17 23.86
CA ASN A 220 -8.37 -9.33 23.97
C ASN A 220 -9.08 -8.44 22.93
N PRO A 221 -10.09 -8.94 22.22
CA PRO A 221 -10.90 -8.15 21.30
C PRO A 221 -11.48 -6.86 21.90
N ALA A 222 -11.90 -6.87 23.16
CA ALA A 222 -12.42 -5.67 23.82
C ALA A 222 -11.37 -4.56 23.90
N HIS A 223 -10.10 -4.91 24.17
CA HIS A 223 -9.01 -3.94 24.22
C HIS A 223 -8.74 -3.29 22.86
N ILE A 224 -8.99 -4.01 21.74
CA ILE A 224 -8.92 -3.44 20.39
C ILE A 224 -9.99 -2.34 20.24
N ILE A 225 -11.23 -2.64 20.64
CA ILE A 225 -12.34 -1.70 20.57
C ILE A 225 -12.06 -0.45 21.40
N ASP A 226 -11.53 -0.63 22.61
CA ASP A 226 -11.20 0.49 23.51
C ASP A 226 -10.07 1.35 22.96
N ALA A 227 -9.01 0.75 22.44
CA ALA A 227 -7.87 1.47 21.87
C ALA A 227 -8.30 2.30 20.64
N ILE A 228 -9.09 1.71 19.75
CA ILE A 228 -9.61 2.39 18.56
C ILE A 228 -10.63 3.46 18.96
N GLY A 229 -11.52 3.16 19.92
CA GLY A 229 -12.47 4.12 20.47
C GLY A 229 -11.80 5.36 21.04
N LYS A 230 -10.73 5.19 21.84
CA LYS A 230 -9.91 6.30 22.35
C LYS A 230 -9.29 7.13 21.22
N THR A 231 -8.77 6.47 20.18
CA THR A 231 -8.19 7.15 19.03
C THR A 231 -9.24 8.00 18.30
N PHE A 232 -10.41 7.44 18.05
CA PHE A 232 -11.51 8.11 17.34
C PHE A 232 -12.23 9.18 18.16
N SER A 233 -12.08 9.17 19.48
CA SER A 233 -12.58 10.24 20.35
C SER A 233 -11.66 11.47 20.40
N SER A 234 -10.46 11.38 19.85
CA SER A 234 -9.48 12.47 19.84
C SER A 234 -9.87 13.56 18.84
N LYS A 235 -10.17 14.77 19.32
CA LYS A 235 -10.47 15.95 18.49
C LYS A 235 -9.33 16.25 17.50
N ARG A 236 -8.06 16.09 17.94
CA ARG A 236 -6.89 16.25 17.08
C ARG A 236 -6.92 15.24 15.94
N PHE A 237 -7.09 13.97 16.24
CA PHE A 237 -7.09 12.91 15.23
C PHE A 237 -8.21 13.11 14.19
N LEU A 238 -9.43 13.44 14.63
CA LEU A 238 -10.56 13.72 13.74
C LEU A 238 -10.30 14.95 12.85
N ARG A 239 -9.69 16.00 13.41
CA ARG A 239 -9.28 17.17 12.62
C ARG A 239 -8.25 16.79 11.56
N ASP A 240 -7.25 15.98 11.91
CA ASP A 240 -6.22 15.54 10.97
C ASP A 240 -6.81 14.61 9.88
N MET A 241 -7.83 13.81 10.20
CA MET A 241 -8.63 13.05 9.23
C MET A 241 -9.36 13.96 8.22
N ALA A 242 -9.82 15.15 8.64
CA ALA A 242 -10.55 16.07 7.76
C ALA A 242 -9.69 16.70 6.65
N SER A 243 -8.36 16.52 6.71
CA SER A 243 -7.46 17.09 5.71
C SER A 243 -7.75 16.53 4.30
N PRO A 244 -7.68 17.34 3.24
CA PRO A 244 -7.92 16.87 1.85
C PRO A 244 -6.97 15.74 1.41
N LYS A 245 -5.78 15.65 2.03
CA LYS A 245 -4.83 14.57 1.76
C LYS A 245 -5.26 13.23 2.34
N SER A 246 -6.08 13.24 3.39
CA SER A 246 -6.56 12.04 4.08
C SER A 246 -7.95 11.63 3.64
N ASN A 247 -8.85 12.60 3.57
CA ASN A 247 -10.28 12.40 3.30
C ASN A 247 -10.57 12.29 1.79
N TRP A 248 -10.14 11.19 1.23
CA TRP A 248 -10.39 10.92 -0.19
C TRP A 248 -11.84 10.51 -0.49
N LEU A 249 -12.59 10.03 0.52
CA LEU A 249 -14.02 9.72 0.38
C LEU A 249 -14.91 10.97 0.37
N GLY A 250 -14.44 12.09 0.94
CA GLY A 250 -15.25 13.29 1.11
C GLY A 250 -16.34 13.16 2.16
N LEU A 251 -16.24 12.16 3.06
CA LEU A 251 -17.21 11.90 4.12
C LEU A 251 -16.82 12.58 5.43
N PRO A 252 -17.76 12.94 6.31
CA PRO A 252 -17.45 13.47 7.62
C PRO A 252 -16.57 12.48 8.44
N PRO A 253 -15.42 12.92 8.97
CA PRO A 253 -14.50 12.04 9.71
C PRO A 253 -15.13 11.30 10.88
N SER A 254 -16.04 11.94 11.62
CA SER A 254 -16.78 11.33 12.75
C SER A 254 -17.64 10.15 12.28
N ASN A 255 -18.30 10.28 11.13
CA ASN A 255 -19.14 9.21 10.59
C ASN A 255 -18.29 8.02 10.17
N VAL A 256 -17.21 8.27 9.42
CA VAL A 256 -16.27 7.23 9.00
C VAL A 256 -15.66 6.50 10.19
N ALA A 257 -15.23 7.23 11.22
CA ALA A 257 -14.71 6.66 12.46
C ALA A 257 -15.75 5.82 13.19
N GLY A 258 -16.99 6.32 13.28
CA GLY A 258 -18.13 5.61 13.88
C GLY A 258 -18.44 4.30 13.15
N ASP A 259 -18.49 4.33 11.82
CA ASP A 259 -18.79 3.15 10.99
C ASP A 259 -17.69 2.08 11.12
N VAL A 260 -16.42 2.49 11.10
CA VAL A 260 -15.29 1.56 11.30
C VAL A 260 -15.36 0.93 12.70
N LEU A 261 -15.66 1.73 13.73
CA LEU A 261 -15.78 1.21 15.10
C LEU A 261 -16.99 0.26 15.25
N ALA A 262 -18.12 0.58 14.64
CA ALA A 262 -19.30 -0.29 14.60
C ALA A 262 -19.00 -1.62 13.87
N PHE A 263 -18.30 -1.55 12.74
CA PHE A 263 -17.84 -2.74 12.03
C PHE A 263 -16.94 -3.63 12.91
N LEU A 264 -15.94 -3.04 13.58
CA LEU A 264 -15.05 -3.77 14.48
C LEU A 264 -15.79 -4.42 15.63
N ARG A 265 -16.75 -3.72 16.25
CA ARG A 265 -17.61 -4.29 17.31
C ARG A 265 -18.37 -5.52 16.83
N ARG A 266 -18.89 -5.49 15.61
CA ARG A 266 -19.64 -6.60 15.01
C ARG A 266 -18.73 -7.83 14.78
N ILE A 267 -17.55 -7.65 14.20
CA ILE A 267 -16.67 -8.78 13.85
C ILE A 267 -15.91 -9.37 15.03
N LEU A 268 -15.66 -8.58 16.09
CA LEU A 268 -14.87 -9.00 17.25
C LEU A 268 -15.73 -9.55 18.40
N ARG A 269 -17.04 -9.28 18.43
CA ARG A 269 -17.97 -9.84 19.40
C ARG A 269 -18.56 -11.19 18.98
N ALA A 270 -18.51 -11.54 17.73
CA ALA A 270 -19.01 -12.80 17.14
C ALA A 270 -17.87 -13.90 17.15
#